data_c77b559752b9bf8fdd5b0c04b2afe766
#
_entry.id   c77b559752b9bf8fdd5b0c04b2afe766
#
_cell.length_a   1.000
_cell.length_b   1.000
_cell.length_c   1.000
_cell.angle_alpha   90.00
_cell.angle_beta   90.00
_cell.angle_gamma   90.00
#
_symmetry.space_group_name_H-M   'P 1'
#
loop_
_entity.id
_entity.type
_entity.pdbx_description
1 polymer ?
#
loop_
_entity_poly.entity_id
_entity_poly.type
_entity_poly.pdbx_seq_one_letter_code
_entity_poly.pdbx_strand_id
1 'polypeptide(L)'
;MRHHLRMSTTSPAKLLPVLLLNAAYMVAAVAGSVAQGNREFIFYIVVMLVLIAVMSLVHRRVKLTSGLLWAFSAWGLAHMAGGLCPLPAGWPYNGDQAVLYSLWLIPERLKYDQIVHAYGFGVTTWLCWHILRNAVRQSDGSTLKPTFGMLALCAAAGMGFGALNPDYAVE
;
A
#
# COMPACT_ATOMS: atom_id res chain seq x y z
N MET A 1 -37.21 -16.80 2.51
CA MET A 1 -36.84 -15.56 3.25
C MET A 1 -35.45 -15.13 2.80
N ARG A 2 -35.36 -14.21 1.80
CA ARG A 2 -34.06 -13.77 1.26
C ARG A 2 -33.52 -12.66 2.14
N HIS A 3 -32.59 -12.97 3.03
CA HIS A 3 -31.78 -11.96 3.72
C HIS A 3 -30.87 -11.28 2.68
N HIS A 4 -31.31 -10.14 2.17
CA HIS A 4 -30.42 -9.19 1.49
C HIS A 4 -29.40 -8.69 2.51
N LEU A 5 -28.27 -9.40 2.61
CA LEU A 5 -27.08 -8.86 3.28
C LEU A 5 -26.62 -7.66 2.44
N ARG A 6 -27.04 -6.47 2.86
CA ARG A 6 -26.61 -5.18 2.33
C ARG A 6 -25.08 -5.14 2.38
N MET A 7 -24.43 -5.22 1.23
CA MET A 7 -23.02 -4.86 1.16
C MET A 7 -22.88 -3.43 1.69
N SER A 8 -22.15 -3.27 2.77
CA SER A 8 -21.79 -1.95 3.29
C SER A 8 -20.94 -1.25 2.23
N THR A 9 -21.60 -0.56 1.31
CA THR A 9 -20.92 0.35 0.38
C THR A 9 -20.27 1.42 1.23
N THR A 10 -18.95 1.62 1.05
CA THR A 10 -18.23 2.69 1.72
C THR A 10 -18.92 4.00 1.36
N SER A 11 -19.57 4.65 2.33
CA SER A 11 -20.29 5.90 2.12
C SER A 11 -19.32 6.99 1.67
N PRO A 12 -19.72 7.96 0.84
CA PRO A 12 -18.88 9.10 0.44
C PRO A 12 -18.25 9.82 1.62
N ALA A 13 -18.97 9.93 2.74
CA ALA A 13 -18.45 10.52 3.98
C ALA A 13 -17.25 9.74 4.58
N LYS A 14 -17.16 8.43 4.34
CA LYS A 14 -16.02 7.61 4.79
C LYS A 14 -14.84 7.63 3.81
N LEU A 15 -15.06 8.03 2.56
CA LEU A 15 -14.00 8.17 1.55
C LEU A 15 -13.25 9.49 1.69
N LEU A 16 -13.96 10.57 2.07
CA LEU A 16 -13.38 11.91 2.14
C LEU A 16 -12.10 11.97 3.00
N PRO A 17 -12.05 11.46 4.24
CA PRO A 17 -10.83 11.53 5.04
C PRO A 17 -9.67 10.73 4.44
N VAL A 18 -9.95 9.61 3.77
CA VAL A 18 -8.94 8.83 3.05
C VAL A 18 -8.36 9.64 1.88
N LEU A 19 -9.22 10.28 1.09
CA LEU A 19 -8.80 11.12 -0.03
C LEU A 19 -7.99 12.34 0.45
N LEU A 20 -8.42 12.99 1.53
CA LEU A 20 -7.70 14.12 2.13
C LEU A 20 -6.32 13.71 2.62
N LEU A 21 -6.19 12.55 3.28
CA LEU A 21 -4.89 12.03 3.70
C LEU A 21 -3.98 11.78 2.49
N ASN A 22 -4.51 11.10 1.45
CA ASN A 22 -3.72 10.83 0.24
C ASN A 22 -3.29 12.14 -0.46
N ALA A 23 -4.18 13.11 -0.57
CA ALA A 23 -3.84 14.41 -1.14
C ALA A 23 -2.78 15.13 -0.29
N ALA A 24 -2.92 15.11 1.03
CA ALA A 24 -1.99 15.79 1.93
C ALA A 24 -0.57 15.23 1.82
N TYR A 25 -0.39 13.91 1.91
CA TYR A 25 0.96 13.35 1.80
C TYR A 25 1.54 13.45 0.38
N MET A 26 0.70 13.43 -0.67
CA MET A 26 1.18 13.64 -2.05
C MET A 26 1.65 15.09 -2.26
N VAL A 27 0.93 16.08 -1.72
CA VAL A 27 1.37 17.49 -1.75
C VAL A 27 2.68 17.65 -0.97
N ALA A 28 2.78 17.05 0.22
CA ALA A 28 4.01 17.07 1.00
C ALA A 28 5.18 16.39 0.26
N ALA A 29 4.91 15.28 -0.45
CA ALA A 29 5.90 14.57 -1.24
C ALA A 29 6.43 15.41 -2.40
N VAL A 30 5.54 16.07 -3.14
CA VAL A 30 5.92 16.99 -4.23
C VAL A 30 6.74 18.16 -3.68
N ALA A 31 6.26 18.82 -2.63
CA ALA A 31 6.95 19.96 -2.01
C ALA A 31 8.34 19.57 -1.49
N GLY A 32 8.43 18.42 -0.80
CA GLY A 32 9.70 17.90 -0.28
C GLY A 32 10.70 17.54 -1.39
N SER A 33 10.23 16.87 -2.45
CA SER A 33 11.06 16.52 -3.61
C SER A 33 11.63 17.76 -4.30
N VAL A 34 10.81 18.77 -4.50
CA VAL A 34 11.23 20.05 -5.10
C VAL A 34 12.23 20.77 -4.20
N ALA A 35 11.94 20.87 -2.91
CA ALA A 35 12.81 21.55 -1.94
C ALA A 35 14.19 20.89 -1.80
N GLN A 36 14.27 19.56 -1.92
CA GLN A 36 15.51 18.79 -1.83
C GLN A 36 16.21 18.63 -3.19
N GLY A 37 15.60 19.07 -4.30
CA GLY A 37 16.12 18.85 -5.66
C GLY A 37 16.22 17.36 -6.03
N ASN A 38 15.46 16.50 -5.37
CA ASN A 38 15.52 15.05 -5.53
C ASN A 38 14.70 14.62 -6.76
N ARG A 39 15.38 14.52 -7.92
CA ARG A 39 14.75 14.12 -9.19
C ARG A 39 14.32 12.66 -9.21
N GLU A 40 15.02 11.78 -8.54
CA GLU A 40 14.67 10.36 -8.46
C GLU A 40 13.33 10.19 -7.77
N PHE A 41 13.05 11.00 -6.78
CA PHE A 41 11.78 10.95 -6.06
C PHE A 41 10.57 11.31 -6.91
N ILE A 42 10.75 12.03 -8.02
CA ILE A 42 9.67 12.31 -9.00
C ILE A 42 9.13 11.01 -9.58
N PHE A 43 9.99 10.03 -9.85
CA PHE A 43 9.57 8.71 -10.31
C PHE A 43 8.63 8.03 -9.30
N TYR A 44 8.99 8.05 -8.00
CA TYR A 44 8.13 7.48 -6.96
C TYR A 44 6.79 8.20 -6.83
N ILE A 45 6.76 9.51 -7.01
CA ILE A 45 5.50 10.29 -7.05
C ILE A 45 4.61 9.81 -8.20
N VAL A 46 5.17 9.61 -9.40
CA VAL A 46 4.42 9.11 -10.56
C VAL A 46 3.88 7.70 -10.29
N VAL A 47 4.71 6.81 -9.76
CA VAL A 47 4.29 5.45 -9.39
C VAL A 47 3.14 5.49 -8.38
N MET A 48 3.22 6.35 -7.36
CA MET A 48 2.14 6.49 -6.37
C MET A 48 0.84 7.02 -6.99
N LEU A 49 0.91 7.98 -7.91
CA LEU A 49 -0.28 8.46 -8.62
C LEU A 49 -0.92 7.33 -9.44
N VAL A 50 -0.12 6.52 -10.12
CA VAL A 50 -0.62 5.34 -10.85
C VAL A 50 -1.28 4.35 -9.90
N LEU A 51 -0.66 4.04 -8.76
CA LEU A 51 -1.24 3.14 -7.76
C LEU A 51 -2.56 3.68 -7.19
N ILE A 52 -2.65 4.96 -6.87
CA ILE A 52 -3.88 5.61 -6.41
C ILE A 52 -4.97 5.50 -7.50
N ALA A 53 -4.62 5.73 -8.77
CA ALA A 53 -5.56 5.60 -9.88
C ALA A 53 -6.05 4.14 -10.04
N VAL A 54 -5.14 3.15 -10.01
CA VAL A 54 -5.47 1.72 -10.06
C VAL A 54 -6.36 1.33 -8.90
N MET A 55 -6.04 1.73 -7.66
CA MET A 55 -6.86 1.43 -6.49
C MET A 55 -8.25 2.09 -6.57
N SER A 56 -8.34 3.29 -7.15
CA SER A 56 -9.62 3.96 -7.41
C SER A 56 -10.48 3.18 -8.42
N LEU A 57 -9.87 2.67 -9.50
CA LEU A 57 -10.55 1.81 -10.49
C LEU A 57 -11.01 0.49 -9.86
N VAL A 58 -10.14 -0.17 -9.08
CA VAL A 58 -10.49 -1.39 -8.35
C VAL A 58 -11.65 -1.11 -7.38
N HIS A 59 -11.60 0.00 -6.63
CA HIS A 59 -12.68 0.38 -5.72
C HIS A 59 -14.03 0.58 -6.44
N ARG A 60 -14.00 1.19 -7.64
CA ARG A 60 -15.22 1.35 -8.46
C ARG A 60 -15.82 0.01 -8.85
N ARG A 61 -14.99 -1.00 -9.13
CA ARG A 61 -15.44 -2.34 -9.59
C ARG A 61 -15.83 -3.25 -8.43
N VAL A 62 -15.02 -3.30 -7.38
CA VAL A 62 -15.13 -4.33 -6.32
C VAL A 62 -15.67 -3.77 -5.00
N LYS A 63 -15.80 -2.44 -4.86
CA LYS A 63 -16.27 -1.78 -3.64
C LYS A 63 -15.44 -2.18 -2.42
N LEU A 64 -14.19 -1.72 -2.40
CA LEU A 64 -13.25 -1.97 -1.31
C LEU A 64 -13.81 -1.49 0.03
N THR A 65 -13.48 -2.21 1.10
CA THR A 65 -13.84 -1.80 2.45
C THR A 65 -13.06 -0.57 2.89
N SER A 66 -13.60 0.20 3.81
CA SER A 66 -12.91 1.36 4.39
C SER A 66 -11.57 0.95 5.02
N GLY A 67 -11.51 -0.22 5.67
CA GLY A 67 -10.26 -0.75 6.24
C GLY A 67 -9.16 -0.96 5.20
N LEU A 68 -9.49 -1.54 4.03
CA LEU A 68 -8.53 -1.70 2.93
C LEU A 68 -8.03 -0.35 2.40
N LEU A 69 -8.94 0.61 2.21
CA LEU A 69 -8.57 1.94 1.73
C LEU A 69 -7.61 2.65 2.70
N TRP A 70 -7.89 2.57 4.00
CA TRP A 70 -7.00 3.10 5.04
C TRP A 70 -5.66 2.37 5.10
N ALA A 71 -5.67 1.04 4.96
CA ALA A 71 -4.43 0.25 4.97
C ALA A 71 -3.51 0.63 3.79
N PHE A 72 -4.06 0.78 2.57
CA PHE A 72 -3.29 1.27 1.43
C PHE A 72 -2.81 2.72 1.60
N SER A 73 -3.65 3.60 2.15
CA SER A 73 -3.25 4.99 2.42
C SER A 73 -2.12 5.08 3.46
N ALA A 74 -2.18 4.25 4.51
CA ALA A 74 -1.11 4.16 5.49
C ALA A 74 0.20 3.62 4.89
N TRP A 75 0.10 2.62 3.99
CA TRP A 75 1.25 2.11 3.25
C TRP A 75 1.86 3.18 2.36
N GLY A 76 1.03 3.90 1.59
CA GLY A 76 1.49 5.00 0.75
C GLY A 76 2.18 6.11 1.53
N LEU A 77 1.60 6.49 2.69
CA LEU A 77 2.22 7.47 3.59
C LEU A 77 3.58 6.98 4.11
N ALA A 78 3.65 5.73 4.58
CA ALA A 78 4.91 5.15 5.08
C ALA A 78 5.97 5.08 3.96
N HIS A 79 5.55 4.75 2.74
CA HIS A 79 6.43 4.70 1.58
C HIS A 79 6.97 6.08 1.20
N MET A 80 6.11 7.10 1.13
CA MET A 80 6.55 8.48 0.85
C MET A 80 7.44 9.05 1.97
N ALA A 81 7.08 8.81 3.23
CA ALA A 81 7.89 9.22 4.36
C ALA A 81 9.28 8.56 4.35
N GLY A 82 9.33 7.28 3.97
CA GLY A 82 10.56 6.51 3.86
C GLY A 82 11.63 7.19 3.02
N GLY A 83 11.26 7.70 1.86
CA GLY A 83 12.20 8.34 0.94
C GLY A 83 12.44 9.83 1.18
N LEU A 84 11.56 10.52 1.92
CA LEU A 84 11.63 11.97 2.10
C LEU A 84 12.06 12.43 3.49
N CYS A 85 11.78 11.65 4.53
CA CYS A 85 12.14 12.06 5.88
C CYS A 85 13.62 11.84 6.14
N PRO A 86 14.42 12.93 6.33
CA PRO A 86 15.82 12.79 6.68
C PRO A 86 15.95 12.22 8.09
N LEU A 87 16.97 11.41 8.30
CA LEU A 87 17.28 10.90 9.64
C LEU A 87 18.01 11.96 10.48
N PRO A 88 17.72 12.03 11.78
CA PRO A 88 18.51 12.84 12.71
C PRO A 88 19.97 12.38 12.73
N ALA A 89 20.88 13.31 12.99
CA ALA A 89 22.29 13.00 13.11
C ALA A 89 22.55 11.95 14.21
N GLY A 90 23.37 10.95 13.88
CA GLY A 90 23.72 9.86 14.80
C GLY A 90 22.78 8.67 14.82
N TRP A 91 21.69 8.70 14.09
CA TRP A 91 20.84 7.52 13.95
C TRP A 91 21.50 6.46 13.04
N PRO A 92 21.38 5.17 13.39
CA PRO A 92 21.98 4.10 12.59
C PRO A 92 21.25 3.93 11.27
N TYR A 93 21.97 3.98 10.15
CA TYR A 93 21.42 3.73 8.84
C TYR A 93 22.39 2.98 7.93
N ASN A 94 21.88 2.40 6.86
CA ASN A 94 22.66 1.74 5.81
C ASN A 94 22.08 2.10 4.45
N GLY A 95 22.86 2.75 3.62
CA GLY A 95 22.51 3.23 2.29
C GLY A 95 23.23 4.55 1.99
N ASP A 96 23.10 5.04 0.77
CA ASP A 96 23.78 6.25 0.28
C ASP A 96 23.16 7.53 0.85
N GLN A 97 21.91 7.46 1.31
CA GLN A 97 21.16 8.60 1.84
C GLN A 97 20.67 8.32 3.26
N ALA A 98 20.84 9.31 4.15
CA ALA A 98 20.33 9.26 5.53
C ALA A 98 18.83 9.60 5.55
N VAL A 99 18.00 8.73 5.01
CA VAL A 99 16.54 8.83 4.98
C VAL A 99 15.88 7.68 5.75
N LEU A 100 14.60 7.81 6.05
CA LEU A 100 13.91 6.86 6.90
C LEU A 100 13.92 5.41 6.34
N TYR A 101 13.97 5.22 5.04
CA TYR A 101 14.16 3.89 4.43
C TYR A 101 15.45 3.20 4.86
N SER A 102 16.53 3.98 4.98
CA SER A 102 17.84 3.47 5.35
C SER A 102 17.98 3.18 6.84
N LEU A 103 17.00 3.58 7.67
CA LEU A 103 17.06 3.44 9.13
C LEU A 103 17.12 1.98 9.57
N TRP A 104 18.12 1.64 10.36
CA TRP A 104 18.14 0.40 11.12
C TRP A 104 17.25 0.52 12.35
N LEU A 105 16.15 -0.24 12.37
CA LEU A 105 15.30 -0.41 13.57
C LEU A 105 15.93 -1.40 14.55
N ILE A 106 16.56 -2.44 14.03
CA ILE A 106 17.44 -3.34 14.76
C ILE A 106 18.74 -3.40 13.96
N PRO A 107 19.87 -2.91 14.52
CA PRO A 107 21.13 -2.85 13.80
C PRO A 107 21.46 -4.17 13.10
N GLU A 108 21.84 -4.10 11.83
CA GLU A 108 22.25 -5.21 10.96
C GLU A 108 21.19 -6.33 10.77
N ARG A 109 19.95 -6.13 11.24
CA ARG A 109 18.89 -7.15 11.17
C ARG A 109 17.59 -6.67 10.54
N LEU A 110 17.14 -5.46 10.88
CA LEU A 110 15.83 -4.99 10.46
C LEU A 110 15.86 -3.51 10.10
N LYS A 111 15.55 -3.19 8.85
CA LYS A 111 15.37 -1.83 8.34
C LYS A 111 13.89 -1.43 8.32
N TYR A 112 13.65 -0.12 8.38
CA TYR A 112 12.33 0.46 8.17
C TYR A 112 11.71 0.03 6.84
N ASP A 113 12.50 0.06 5.77
CA ASP A 113 12.16 -0.38 4.43
C ASP A 113 11.53 -1.79 4.41
N GLN A 114 12.16 -2.76 5.08
CA GLN A 114 11.67 -4.13 5.16
C GLN A 114 10.29 -4.22 5.82
N ILE A 115 10.00 -3.39 6.84
CA ILE A 115 8.68 -3.35 7.47
C ILE A 115 7.63 -2.77 6.53
N VAL A 116 7.96 -1.69 5.80
CA VAL A 116 7.05 -1.08 4.83
C VAL A 116 6.69 -2.07 3.73
N HIS A 117 7.66 -2.81 3.22
CA HIS A 117 7.43 -3.84 2.20
C HIS A 117 6.60 -5.02 2.75
N ALA A 118 6.94 -5.54 3.93
CA ALA A 118 6.17 -6.61 4.57
C ALA A 118 4.70 -6.19 4.80
N TYR A 119 4.48 -4.95 5.24
CA TYR A 119 3.14 -4.39 5.38
C TYR A 119 2.43 -4.31 4.04
N GLY A 120 3.09 -3.84 2.99
CA GLY A 120 2.55 -3.76 1.63
C GLY A 120 2.11 -5.13 1.10
N PHE A 121 2.93 -6.17 1.29
CA PHE A 121 2.56 -7.56 0.94
C PHE A 121 1.32 -8.03 1.71
N GLY A 122 1.23 -7.74 3.00
CA GLY A 122 0.06 -8.07 3.82
C GLY A 122 -1.22 -7.39 3.31
N VAL A 123 -1.16 -6.10 3.01
CA VAL A 123 -2.31 -5.34 2.48
C VAL A 123 -2.72 -5.82 1.09
N THR A 124 -1.75 -6.14 0.22
CA THR A 124 -2.02 -6.68 -1.12
C THR A 124 -2.64 -8.07 -1.04
N THR A 125 -2.16 -8.91 -0.11
CA THR A 125 -2.78 -10.22 0.17
C THR A 125 -4.24 -10.06 0.60
N TRP A 126 -4.52 -9.10 1.48
CA TRP A 126 -5.89 -8.78 1.90
C TRP A 126 -6.75 -8.29 0.74
N LEU A 127 -6.21 -7.47 -0.16
CA LEU A 127 -6.88 -7.03 -1.38
C LEU A 127 -7.25 -8.22 -2.28
N CYS A 128 -6.29 -9.10 -2.58
CA CYS A 128 -6.51 -10.29 -3.40
C CYS A 128 -7.60 -11.18 -2.80
N TRP A 129 -7.57 -11.40 -1.49
CA TRP A 129 -8.60 -12.13 -0.78
C TRP A 129 -9.99 -11.46 -0.90
N HIS A 130 -10.04 -10.14 -0.74
CA HIS A 130 -11.29 -9.38 -0.87
C HIS A 130 -11.89 -9.50 -2.27
N ILE A 131 -11.06 -9.39 -3.32
CA ILE A 131 -11.47 -9.53 -4.72
C ILE A 131 -11.98 -10.95 -4.98
N LEU A 132 -11.23 -11.98 -4.58
CA LEU A 132 -11.59 -13.38 -4.77
C LEU A 132 -12.94 -13.71 -4.11
N ARG A 133 -13.08 -13.30 -2.85
CA ARG A 133 -14.32 -13.49 -2.10
C ARG A 133 -15.53 -12.83 -2.76
N ASN A 134 -15.35 -11.63 -3.29
CA ASN A 134 -16.43 -10.92 -3.99
C ASN A 134 -16.74 -11.57 -5.34
N ALA A 135 -15.75 -12.04 -6.10
CA ALA A 135 -15.96 -12.71 -7.38
C ALA A 135 -16.79 -13.99 -7.21
N VAL A 136 -16.43 -14.84 -6.25
CA VAL A 136 -17.19 -16.07 -5.97
C VAL A 136 -18.60 -15.77 -5.50
N ARG A 137 -18.76 -14.78 -4.63
CA ARG A 137 -20.09 -14.36 -4.16
C ARG A 137 -20.99 -13.86 -5.28
N GLN A 138 -20.41 -13.21 -6.29
CA GLN A 138 -21.17 -12.72 -7.44
C GLN A 138 -21.55 -13.84 -8.41
N SER A 139 -20.72 -14.89 -8.53
CA SER A 139 -20.95 -15.98 -9.47
C SER A 139 -21.98 -16.99 -9.00
N ASP A 140 -21.94 -17.40 -7.74
CA ASP A 140 -22.79 -18.48 -7.21
C ASP A 140 -23.55 -18.14 -5.91
N GLY A 141 -23.38 -16.93 -5.39
CA GLY A 141 -24.00 -16.49 -4.12
C GLY A 141 -23.38 -17.10 -2.87
N SER A 142 -22.38 -17.97 -3.01
CA SER A 142 -21.73 -18.61 -1.89
C SER A 142 -20.81 -17.65 -1.12
N THR A 143 -20.50 -17.98 0.13
CA THR A 143 -19.56 -17.22 0.95
C THR A 143 -18.31 -18.04 1.16
N LEU A 144 -17.20 -17.65 0.52
CA LEU A 144 -15.91 -18.26 0.75
C LEU A 144 -15.45 -18.05 2.19
N LYS A 145 -15.03 -19.14 2.83
CA LYS A 145 -14.28 -19.10 4.07
C LYS A 145 -12.78 -19.12 3.74
N PRO A 146 -11.95 -18.38 4.47
CA PRO A 146 -10.52 -18.42 4.24
C PRO A 146 -9.97 -19.82 4.53
N THR A 147 -9.34 -20.44 3.54
CA THR A 147 -8.55 -21.65 3.72
C THR A 147 -7.07 -21.30 3.60
N PHE A 148 -6.21 -22.12 4.17
CA PHE A 148 -4.76 -21.92 4.07
C PHE A 148 -4.30 -21.80 2.61
N GLY A 149 -4.80 -22.68 1.71
CA GLY A 149 -4.44 -22.65 0.31
C GLY A 149 -4.86 -21.36 -0.40
N MET A 150 -6.04 -20.83 -0.13
CA MET A 150 -6.51 -19.56 -0.69
C MET A 150 -5.70 -18.37 -0.19
N LEU A 151 -5.36 -18.37 1.09
CA LEU A 151 -4.51 -17.31 1.67
C LEU A 151 -3.10 -17.38 1.11
N ALA A 152 -2.55 -18.58 0.93
CA ALA A 152 -1.24 -18.79 0.31
C ALA A 152 -1.21 -18.28 -1.14
N LEU A 153 -2.26 -18.55 -1.94
CA LEU A 153 -2.39 -18.01 -3.31
C LEU A 153 -2.46 -16.48 -3.31
N CYS A 154 -3.23 -15.90 -2.41
CA CYS A 154 -3.32 -14.44 -2.30
C CYS A 154 -1.99 -13.83 -1.87
N ALA A 155 -1.26 -14.48 -0.96
CA ALA A 155 0.07 -14.06 -0.55
C ALA A 155 1.08 -14.16 -1.70
N ALA A 156 1.07 -15.26 -2.44
CA ALA A 156 1.93 -15.43 -3.61
C ALA A 156 1.66 -14.37 -4.69
N ALA A 157 0.38 -14.06 -4.96
CA ALA A 157 0.02 -12.97 -5.87
C ALA A 157 0.52 -11.61 -5.37
N GLY A 158 0.36 -11.33 -4.07
CA GLY A 158 0.86 -10.09 -3.45
C GLY A 158 2.37 -9.94 -3.55
N MET A 159 3.11 -11.02 -3.30
CA MET A 159 4.58 -11.04 -3.45
C MET A 159 5.00 -10.89 -4.91
N GLY A 160 4.27 -11.53 -5.86
CA GLY A 160 4.55 -11.40 -7.28
C GLY A 160 4.42 -9.97 -7.80
N PHE A 161 3.42 -9.21 -7.31
CA PHE A 161 3.31 -7.78 -7.62
C PHE A 161 4.46 -6.97 -7.01
N GLY A 162 4.92 -7.32 -5.80
CA GLY A 162 6.07 -6.67 -5.17
C GLY A 162 7.38 -6.92 -5.91
N ALA A 163 7.57 -8.13 -6.45
CA ALA A 163 8.77 -8.50 -7.22
C ALA A 163 8.87 -7.78 -8.59
N LEU A 164 7.81 -7.14 -9.05
CA LEU A 164 7.84 -6.28 -10.25
C LEU A 164 8.41 -4.89 -9.95
N ASN A 165 8.75 -4.59 -8.70
CA ASN A 165 9.39 -3.33 -8.35
C ASN A 165 10.85 -3.34 -8.84
N PRO A 166 11.27 -2.35 -9.67
CA PRO A 166 12.60 -2.34 -10.26
C PRO A 166 13.75 -2.23 -9.25
N ASP A 167 13.47 -1.82 -8.02
CA ASP A 167 14.49 -1.69 -6.96
C ASP A 167 15.12 -3.04 -6.54
N TYR A 168 14.51 -4.18 -6.91
CA TYR A 168 15.07 -5.53 -6.67
C TYR A 168 15.83 -6.12 -7.86
N ALA A 169 15.92 -5.40 -8.97
CA ALA A 169 16.55 -5.90 -10.20
C ALA A 169 18.04 -5.50 -10.33
N VAL A 170 18.63 -4.86 -9.34
CA VAL A 170 19.97 -4.24 -9.42
C VAL A 170 20.90 -4.69 -8.26
N GLU A 171 20.71 -5.87 -7.69
CA GLU A 171 21.73 -6.52 -6.86
C GLU A 171 22.26 -7.79 -7.52
#